data_dc0feaf296aab22c5332df93a2a99851
#
_entry.id   dc0feaf296aab22c5332df93a2a99851
#
_cell.length_a   1.000
_cell.length_b   1.000
_cell.length_c   1.000
_cell.angle_alpha   90.00
_cell.angle_beta   90.00
_cell.angle_gamma   90.00
#
_symmetry.space_group_name_H-M   'P 1'
#
loop_
_entity.id
_entity.type
_entity.pdbx_description
1 polymer ?
#
loop_
_entity_poly.entity_id
_entity_poly.type
_entity_poly.pdbx_seq_one_letter_code
_entity_poly.pdbx_strand_id
1 'polypeptide(L)'
;LLKQKGHEVAVFSMQHPENLETPWSKYFPSEVKFAPGLGIIEALRRPFGTREVRTKFTRLLDEFQPDILHLNNIHTQLSPVIAEIAHRRGVKVVWTLHDYKLLCPRYDCLRNGLQVCEECFSDKRKVRKHKCMKNSALASFLAYKEAMKWTRMRLEAVTDAFICPSRFM
;
A
#
# COMPACT_ATOMS: atom_id res chain seq x y z
N LEU A 1 -9.93 15.04 14.50
CA LEU A 1 -10.54 14.09 15.46
C LEU A 1 -9.50 13.53 16.44
N LEU A 2 -8.39 12.85 15.98
CA LEU A 2 -7.38 12.28 16.89
C LEU A 2 -6.68 13.36 17.73
N LYS A 3 -6.19 14.42 17.09
CA LYS A 3 -5.58 15.57 17.82
C LYS A 3 -6.55 16.20 18.83
N GLN A 4 -7.84 16.31 18.48
CA GLN A 4 -8.88 16.83 19.40
C GLN A 4 -9.11 15.92 20.61
N LYS A 5 -8.73 14.64 20.52
CA LYS A 5 -8.78 13.67 21.61
C LYS A 5 -7.47 13.56 22.39
N GLY A 6 -6.52 14.48 22.14
CA GLY A 6 -5.25 14.55 22.87
C GLY A 6 -4.14 13.64 22.33
N HIS A 7 -4.32 13.02 21.15
CA HIS A 7 -3.27 12.22 20.53
C HIS A 7 -2.30 13.09 19.72
N GLU A 8 -1.02 12.79 19.80
CA GLU A 8 -0.04 13.28 18.84
C GLU A 8 -0.18 12.53 17.53
N VAL A 9 -0.13 13.25 16.39
CA VAL A 9 -0.36 12.66 15.09
C VAL A 9 0.69 13.13 14.09
N ALA A 10 1.46 12.19 13.56
CA ALA A 10 2.29 12.36 12.38
C ALA A 10 1.58 11.79 11.14
N VAL A 11 1.76 12.44 10.00
CA VAL A 11 1.25 11.96 8.71
C VAL A 11 2.44 11.51 7.86
N PHE A 12 2.29 10.38 7.17
CA PHE A 12 3.23 9.93 6.15
C PHE A 12 2.49 9.67 4.84
N SER A 13 2.82 10.42 3.80
CA SER A 13 2.21 10.34 2.47
C SER A 13 3.28 10.54 1.39
N MET A 14 2.92 10.44 0.11
CA MET A 14 3.79 10.90 -0.98
C MET A 14 3.73 12.44 -1.08
N GLN A 15 4.75 13.03 -1.69
CA GLN A 15 4.75 14.44 -2.05
C GLN A 15 3.70 14.70 -3.13
N HIS A 16 2.82 15.68 -2.90
CA HIS A 16 1.82 16.14 -3.86
C HIS A 16 1.56 17.63 -3.64
N PRO A 17 1.32 18.44 -4.69
CA PRO A 17 1.07 19.89 -4.56
C PRO A 17 -0.11 20.25 -3.65
N GLU A 18 -1.11 19.37 -3.56
CA GLU A 18 -2.30 19.58 -2.74
C GLU A 18 -2.15 19.09 -1.28
N ASN A 19 -0.99 18.58 -0.91
CA ASN A 19 -0.78 18.17 0.47
C ASN A 19 -0.80 19.38 1.40
N LEU A 20 -1.49 19.25 2.52
CA LEU A 20 -1.35 20.19 3.62
C LEU A 20 0.07 20.11 4.17
N GLU A 21 0.68 21.25 4.42
CA GLU A 21 1.99 21.32 5.05
C GLU A 21 1.94 20.80 6.48
N THR A 22 2.87 19.95 6.81
CA THR A 22 3.06 19.43 8.17
C THR A 22 4.55 19.36 8.49
N PRO A 23 4.96 19.34 9.76
CA PRO A 23 6.36 19.14 10.15
C PRO A 23 6.95 17.84 9.57
N TRP A 24 6.09 16.89 9.20
CA TRP A 24 6.45 15.56 8.70
C TRP A 24 6.62 15.51 7.18
N SER A 25 6.22 16.56 6.46
CA SER A 25 6.30 16.62 4.98
C SER A 25 7.72 16.41 4.45
N LYS A 26 8.75 16.74 5.23
CA LYS A 26 10.18 16.47 4.94
C LYS A 26 10.50 15.00 4.71
N TYR A 27 9.68 14.09 5.25
CA TYR A 27 9.81 12.63 5.11
C TYR A 27 8.97 12.04 3.98
N PHE A 28 8.17 12.82 3.28
CA PHE A 28 7.32 12.28 2.22
C PHE A 28 8.18 11.84 1.04
N PRO A 29 8.05 10.58 0.57
CA PRO A 29 8.69 10.14 -0.66
C PRO A 29 8.10 10.89 -1.87
N SER A 30 8.87 10.94 -2.95
CA SER A 30 8.43 11.52 -4.21
C SER A 30 7.14 10.87 -4.71
N GLU A 31 6.27 11.64 -5.35
CA GLU A 31 5.09 11.12 -6.04
C GLU A 31 5.53 10.19 -7.18
N VAL A 32 4.86 9.06 -7.31
CA VAL A 32 5.05 8.16 -8.46
C VAL A 32 4.16 8.59 -9.60
N LYS A 33 4.78 9.02 -10.70
CA LYS A 33 4.08 9.37 -11.95
C LYS A 33 4.26 8.27 -12.98
N PHE A 34 3.14 7.78 -13.54
CA PHE A 34 3.15 6.82 -14.63
C PHE A 34 3.38 7.53 -15.98
N ALA A 35 4.45 8.32 -16.06
CA ALA A 35 4.85 9.01 -17.28
C ALA A 35 5.91 8.20 -18.06
N PRO A 36 5.97 8.30 -19.39
CA PRO A 36 7.04 7.70 -20.19
C PRO A 36 8.42 8.17 -19.72
N GLY A 37 9.43 7.27 -19.76
CA GLY A 37 10.79 7.54 -19.35
C GLY A 37 11.16 6.91 -18.00
N LEU A 38 12.16 7.49 -17.29
CA LEU A 38 12.67 6.92 -16.02
C LEU A 38 11.62 6.82 -14.92
N GLY A 39 10.60 7.67 -14.93
CA GLY A 39 9.50 7.64 -13.97
C GLY A 39 8.71 6.33 -13.96
N ILE A 40 8.60 5.67 -15.11
CA ILE A 40 7.88 4.39 -15.21
C ILE A 40 8.60 3.27 -14.44
N ILE A 41 9.94 3.26 -14.46
CA ILE A 41 10.73 2.25 -13.75
C ILE A 41 10.51 2.38 -12.25
N GLU A 42 10.50 3.60 -11.75
CA GLU A 42 10.23 3.85 -10.33
C GLU A 42 8.79 3.49 -9.97
N ALA A 43 7.82 3.84 -10.80
CA ALA A 43 6.42 3.47 -10.63
C ALA A 43 6.24 1.94 -10.52
N LEU A 44 6.95 1.17 -11.34
CA LEU A 44 6.91 -0.30 -11.31
C LEU A 44 7.61 -0.89 -10.08
N ARG A 45 8.59 -0.20 -9.51
CA ARG A 45 9.35 -0.65 -8.32
C ARG A 45 8.68 -0.22 -7.00
N ARG A 46 7.93 0.87 -6.99
CA ARG A 46 7.33 1.46 -5.78
C ARG A 46 6.49 0.47 -4.97
N PRO A 47 5.58 -0.33 -5.57
CA PRO A 47 4.79 -1.31 -4.83
C PRO A 47 5.64 -2.37 -4.12
N PHE A 48 6.88 -2.57 -4.55
CA PHE A 48 7.82 -3.51 -3.93
C PHE A 48 8.64 -2.90 -2.78
N GLY A 49 8.44 -1.63 -2.46
CA GLY A 49 9.11 -0.94 -1.37
C GLY A 49 10.50 -0.46 -1.74
N THR A 50 10.57 0.70 -2.39
CA THR A 50 11.82 1.36 -2.79
C THR A 50 12.68 1.80 -1.59
N ARG A 51 13.97 2.02 -1.83
CA ARG A 51 14.90 2.52 -0.82
C ARG A 51 14.44 3.86 -0.25
N GLU A 52 13.91 4.76 -1.09
CA GLU A 52 13.42 6.06 -0.67
C GLU A 52 12.32 5.93 0.39
N VAL A 53 11.26 5.13 0.10
CA VAL A 53 10.16 4.90 1.04
C VAL A 53 10.69 4.34 2.36
N ARG A 54 11.55 3.32 2.29
CA ARG A 54 12.14 2.69 3.48
C ARG A 54 12.90 3.70 4.33
N THR A 55 13.83 4.46 3.71
CA THR A 55 14.68 5.41 4.42
C THR A 55 13.87 6.53 5.03
N LYS A 56 12.94 7.14 4.27
CA LYS A 56 12.14 8.26 4.75
C LYS A 56 11.17 7.83 5.85
N PHE A 57 10.51 6.68 5.70
CA PHE A 57 9.63 6.14 6.73
C PHE A 57 10.40 5.78 8.01
N THR A 58 11.56 5.15 7.87
CA THR A 58 12.43 4.83 9.01
C THR A 58 12.82 6.09 9.80
N ARG A 59 13.24 7.16 9.12
CA ARG A 59 13.59 8.44 9.76
C ARG A 59 12.40 9.07 10.48
N LEU A 60 11.19 8.98 9.90
CA LEU A 60 9.98 9.45 10.56
C LEU A 60 9.72 8.66 11.85
N LEU A 61 9.85 7.34 11.83
CA LEU A 61 9.69 6.52 13.03
C LEU A 61 10.75 6.83 14.09
N ASP A 62 11.99 7.12 13.68
CA ASP A 62 13.07 7.48 14.59
C ASP A 62 12.81 8.81 15.33
N GLU A 63 12.23 9.79 14.63
CA GLU A 63 11.93 11.12 15.20
C GLU A 63 10.61 11.13 15.99
N PHE A 64 9.55 10.52 15.46
CA PHE A 64 8.21 10.59 16.04
C PHE A 64 7.93 9.51 17.09
N GLN A 65 8.52 8.32 16.94
CA GLN A 65 8.36 7.17 17.85
C GLN A 65 6.88 6.83 18.16
N PRO A 66 6.05 6.55 17.15
CA PRO A 66 4.63 6.28 17.35
C PRO A 66 4.38 4.97 18.07
N ASP A 67 3.33 4.91 18.89
CA ASP A 67 2.79 3.67 19.46
C ASP A 67 2.03 2.85 18.39
N ILE A 68 1.34 3.56 17.49
CA ILE A 68 0.44 2.96 16.49
C ILE A 68 0.72 3.55 15.11
N LEU A 69 0.85 2.68 14.12
CA LEU A 69 0.79 3.00 12.69
C LEU A 69 -0.59 2.66 12.15
N HIS A 70 -1.34 3.65 11.68
CA HIS A 70 -2.61 3.44 11.01
C HIS A 70 -2.47 3.55 9.50
N LEU A 71 -2.70 2.47 8.79
CA LEU A 71 -2.53 2.35 7.34
C LEU A 71 -3.84 2.56 6.58
N ASN A 72 -3.75 3.32 5.48
CA ASN A 72 -4.82 3.58 4.53
C ASN A 72 -4.23 3.62 3.11
N ASN A 73 -4.79 2.95 2.13
CA ASN A 73 -4.47 3.04 0.69
C ASN A 73 -2.97 3.13 0.33
N ILE A 74 -2.12 2.31 0.97
CA ILE A 74 -0.66 2.43 0.87
C ILE A 74 -0.03 1.74 -0.35
N HIS A 75 -0.75 0.86 -1.03
CA HIS A 75 -0.17 -0.09 -1.99
C HIS A 75 0.63 0.55 -3.11
N THR A 76 0.11 1.59 -3.75
CA THR A 76 0.70 2.18 -4.96
C THR A 76 1.85 3.15 -4.64
N GLN A 77 1.66 4.05 -3.69
CA GLN A 77 2.58 5.16 -3.43
C GLN A 77 3.61 4.85 -2.32
N LEU A 78 3.23 4.08 -1.31
CA LEU A 78 4.07 3.83 -0.14
C LEU A 78 4.55 2.38 0.00
N SER A 79 3.80 1.41 -0.52
CA SER A 79 4.04 -0.03 -0.39
C SER A 79 3.76 -0.59 1.02
N PRO A 80 3.30 -1.84 1.14
CA PRO A 80 3.15 -2.55 2.41
C PRO A 80 4.45 -2.72 3.22
N VAL A 81 5.59 -2.40 2.64
CA VAL A 81 6.88 -2.44 3.34
C VAL A 81 6.91 -1.59 4.62
N ILE A 82 6.08 -0.53 4.69
CA ILE A 82 6.00 0.33 5.88
C ILE A 82 5.37 -0.42 7.07
N ALA A 83 4.41 -1.34 6.83
CA ALA A 83 3.87 -2.21 7.87
C ALA A 83 4.97 -3.11 8.47
N GLU A 84 5.79 -3.74 7.61
CA GLU A 84 6.89 -4.58 8.08
C GLU A 84 7.96 -3.81 8.87
N ILE A 85 8.25 -2.56 8.46
CA ILE A 85 9.23 -1.74 9.16
C ILE A 85 8.69 -1.35 10.55
N ALA A 86 7.43 -0.93 10.64
CA ALA A 86 6.78 -0.58 11.89
C ALA A 86 6.71 -1.79 12.84
N HIS A 87 6.20 -2.92 12.36
CA HIS A 87 6.10 -4.15 13.14
C HIS A 87 7.46 -4.59 13.72
N ARG A 88 8.55 -4.57 12.91
CA ARG A 88 9.90 -4.91 13.40
C ARG A 88 10.44 -3.96 14.47
N ARG A 89 9.85 -2.78 14.61
CA ARG A 89 10.20 -1.78 15.64
C ARG A 89 9.25 -1.82 16.84
N GLY A 90 8.35 -2.81 16.89
CA GLY A 90 7.37 -2.95 17.97
C GLY A 90 6.20 -1.96 17.91
N VAL A 91 6.08 -1.18 16.83
CA VAL A 91 4.96 -0.29 16.59
C VAL A 91 3.74 -1.11 16.19
N LYS A 92 2.60 -0.90 16.87
CA LYS A 92 1.34 -1.57 16.55
C LYS A 92 0.80 -1.12 15.21
N VAL A 93 0.40 -2.07 14.36
CA VAL A 93 -0.08 -1.80 13.00
C VAL A 93 -1.58 -2.04 12.93
N VAL A 94 -2.32 -0.99 12.60
CA VAL A 94 -3.77 -1.02 12.31
C VAL A 94 -3.97 -0.69 10.85
N TRP A 95 -4.76 -1.47 10.13
CA TRP A 95 -4.96 -1.27 8.69
C TRP A 95 -6.44 -1.17 8.32
N THR A 96 -6.88 0.00 7.85
CA THR A 96 -8.21 0.15 7.26
C THR A 96 -8.20 -0.32 5.81
N LEU A 97 -9.02 -1.31 5.51
CA LEU A 97 -9.18 -1.85 4.16
C LEU A 97 -10.21 -1.01 3.40
N HIS A 98 -9.81 -0.40 2.30
CA HIS A 98 -10.67 0.39 1.43
C HIS A 98 -10.97 -0.31 0.11
N ASP A 99 -10.30 -1.43 -0.15
CA ASP A 99 -10.43 -2.22 -1.37
C ASP A 99 -10.06 -3.69 -1.12
N TYR A 100 -10.22 -4.54 -2.12
CA TYR A 100 -9.94 -5.99 -2.06
C TYR A 100 -8.49 -6.33 -2.42
N LYS A 101 -7.53 -5.42 -2.32
CA LYS A 101 -6.14 -5.64 -2.78
C LYS A 101 -5.47 -6.85 -2.12
N LEU A 102 -5.80 -7.19 -0.90
CA LEU A 102 -5.29 -8.38 -0.22
C LEU A 102 -5.76 -9.69 -0.86
N LEU A 103 -6.94 -9.67 -1.49
CA LEU A 103 -7.58 -10.84 -2.10
C LEU A 103 -7.43 -10.84 -3.62
N CYS A 104 -7.57 -9.69 -4.26
CA CYS A 104 -7.52 -9.52 -5.71
C CYS A 104 -6.40 -8.55 -6.12
N PRO A 105 -5.39 -8.95 -6.93
CA PRO A 105 -4.33 -8.04 -7.37
C PRO A 105 -4.83 -6.78 -8.10
N ARG A 106 -6.03 -6.85 -8.70
CA ARG A 106 -6.70 -5.72 -9.33
C ARG A 106 -7.44 -4.81 -8.34
N TYR A 107 -7.64 -5.23 -7.09
CA TYR A 107 -8.29 -4.52 -5.97
C TYR A 107 -9.83 -4.43 -6.02
N ASP A 108 -10.48 -4.55 -7.16
CA ASP A 108 -11.93 -4.32 -7.34
C ASP A 108 -12.73 -5.61 -7.56
N CYS A 109 -12.09 -6.77 -7.61
CA CYS A 109 -12.70 -8.07 -7.89
C CYS A 109 -13.50 -8.09 -9.21
N LEU A 110 -13.05 -7.29 -10.21
CA LEU A 110 -13.69 -7.27 -11.53
C LEU A 110 -12.73 -7.81 -12.60
N ARG A 111 -13.18 -8.77 -13.38
CA ARG A 111 -12.48 -9.20 -14.60
C ARG A 111 -12.65 -8.11 -15.65
N ASN A 112 -11.53 -7.54 -16.10
CA ASN A 112 -11.49 -6.45 -17.09
C ASN A 112 -12.37 -5.24 -16.76
N GLY A 113 -12.73 -5.05 -15.48
CA GLY A 113 -13.57 -3.94 -15.05
C GLY A 113 -15.08 -4.15 -15.30
N LEU A 114 -15.52 -5.33 -15.69
CA LEU A 114 -16.89 -5.58 -16.12
C LEU A 114 -17.58 -6.70 -15.34
N GLN A 115 -16.92 -7.80 -15.12
CA GLN A 115 -17.52 -9.01 -14.54
C GLN A 115 -16.97 -9.28 -13.16
N VAL A 116 -17.81 -9.48 -12.15
CA VAL A 116 -17.41 -9.93 -10.81
C VAL A 116 -16.60 -11.21 -10.91
N CYS A 117 -15.45 -11.25 -10.24
CA CYS A 117 -14.50 -12.35 -10.34
C CYS A 117 -13.74 -12.53 -9.04
N GLU A 118 -13.80 -13.70 -8.46
CA GLU A 118 -13.13 -14.09 -7.22
C GLU A 118 -12.02 -15.13 -7.42
N GLU A 119 -11.69 -15.48 -8.68
CA GLU A 119 -10.71 -16.51 -9.00
C GLU A 119 -9.33 -16.27 -8.38
N CYS A 120 -8.96 -15.00 -8.16
CA CYS A 120 -7.69 -14.63 -7.52
C CYS A 120 -7.65 -14.89 -6.00
N PHE A 121 -8.76 -15.23 -5.36
CA PHE A 121 -8.78 -15.57 -3.93
C PHE A 121 -8.01 -16.86 -3.69
N SER A 122 -8.17 -17.85 -4.57
CA SER A 122 -7.46 -19.13 -4.51
C SER A 122 -6.16 -19.15 -5.35
N ASP A 123 -6.13 -18.49 -6.50
CA ASP A 123 -4.98 -18.53 -7.42
C ASP A 123 -4.67 -17.17 -8.04
N LYS A 124 -3.65 -16.49 -7.51
CA LYS A 124 -3.19 -15.18 -8.00
C LYS A 124 -2.71 -15.19 -9.48
N ARG A 125 -2.38 -16.36 -10.06
CA ARG A 125 -1.98 -16.48 -11.48
C ARG A 125 -3.10 -16.09 -12.42
N LYS A 126 -4.36 -16.13 -11.98
CA LYS A 126 -5.54 -15.76 -12.76
C LYS A 126 -5.49 -14.31 -13.25
N VAL A 127 -4.91 -13.38 -12.46
CA VAL A 127 -4.73 -11.98 -12.91
C VAL A 127 -3.93 -11.88 -14.20
N ARG A 128 -2.93 -12.76 -14.39
CA ARG A 128 -2.13 -12.85 -15.64
C ARG A 128 -2.92 -13.48 -16.76
N LYS A 129 -3.58 -14.62 -16.48
CA LYS A 129 -4.37 -15.37 -17.47
C LYS A 129 -5.42 -14.48 -18.12
N HIS A 130 -6.10 -13.67 -17.33
CA HIS A 130 -7.17 -12.80 -17.78
C HIS A 130 -6.70 -11.38 -18.16
N LYS A 131 -5.39 -11.07 -18.08
CA LYS A 131 -4.82 -9.75 -18.35
C LYS A 131 -5.59 -8.62 -17.64
N CYS A 132 -5.97 -8.83 -16.36
CA CYS A 132 -6.90 -7.97 -15.63
C CYS A 132 -6.43 -6.51 -15.48
N MET A 133 -5.11 -6.24 -15.55
CA MET A 133 -4.56 -4.89 -15.45
C MET A 133 -4.56 -4.20 -16.82
N LYS A 134 -5.62 -3.43 -17.11
CA LYS A 134 -5.77 -2.65 -18.37
C LYS A 134 -5.52 -3.48 -19.63
N ASN A 135 -5.91 -4.74 -19.65
CA ASN A 135 -5.67 -5.71 -20.74
C ASN A 135 -4.18 -5.87 -21.13
N SER A 136 -3.26 -5.49 -20.26
CA SER A 136 -1.82 -5.56 -20.47
C SER A 136 -1.23 -6.81 -19.82
N ALA A 137 -0.51 -7.63 -20.59
CA ALA A 137 0.19 -8.81 -20.08
C ALA A 137 1.29 -8.43 -19.07
N LEU A 138 2.06 -7.36 -19.38
CA LEU A 138 3.14 -6.88 -18.51
C LEU A 138 2.59 -6.32 -17.20
N ALA A 139 1.58 -5.45 -17.26
CA ALA A 139 0.98 -4.88 -16.04
C ALA A 139 0.35 -5.98 -15.17
N SER A 140 -0.30 -6.98 -15.77
CA SER A 140 -0.88 -8.11 -15.05
C SER A 140 0.18 -9.04 -14.45
N PHE A 141 1.33 -9.18 -15.11
CA PHE A 141 2.47 -9.90 -14.55
C PHE A 141 3.05 -9.18 -13.33
N LEU A 142 3.20 -7.86 -13.40
CA LEU A 142 3.70 -7.06 -12.27
C LEU A 142 2.74 -7.09 -11.08
N ALA A 143 1.43 -6.98 -11.33
CA ALA A 143 0.41 -7.13 -10.28
C ALA A 143 0.44 -8.53 -9.64
N TYR A 144 0.68 -9.58 -10.43
CA TYR A 144 0.92 -10.93 -9.91
C TYR A 144 2.16 -10.97 -8.99
N LYS A 145 3.28 -10.41 -9.46
CA LYS A 145 4.53 -10.39 -8.66
C LYS A 145 4.37 -9.61 -7.36
N GLU A 146 3.65 -8.48 -7.39
CA GLU A 146 3.30 -7.71 -6.20
C GLU A 146 2.49 -8.56 -5.23
N ALA A 147 1.42 -9.22 -5.69
CA ALA A 147 0.57 -10.08 -4.86
C ALA A 147 1.31 -11.30 -4.30
N MET A 148 2.28 -11.85 -5.02
CA MET A 148 3.14 -12.93 -4.52
C MET A 148 4.17 -12.45 -3.50
N LYS A 149 4.59 -11.20 -3.56
CA LYS A 149 5.45 -10.60 -2.53
C LYS A 149 4.67 -10.26 -1.27
N TRP A 150 3.52 -9.62 -1.43
CA TRP A 150 2.65 -9.17 -0.36
C TRP A 150 1.46 -10.11 -0.21
N THR A 151 1.75 -11.37 0.15
CA THR A 151 0.70 -12.35 0.39
C THR A 151 -0.15 -11.95 1.59
N ARG A 152 -1.42 -12.34 1.59
CA ARG A 152 -2.33 -12.11 2.72
C ARG A 152 -1.70 -12.58 4.03
N MET A 153 -1.21 -13.81 4.09
CA MET A 153 -0.56 -14.38 5.28
C MET A 153 0.62 -13.52 5.78
N ARG A 154 1.44 -12.99 4.85
CA ARG A 154 2.57 -12.13 5.20
C ARG A 154 2.13 -10.80 5.81
N LEU A 155 1.06 -10.21 5.26
CA LEU A 155 0.53 -8.93 5.75
C LEU A 155 -0.24 -9.11 7.06
N GLU A 156 -0.99 -10.21 7.21
CA GLU A 156 -1.63 -10.57 8.48
C GLU A 156 -0.60 -10.76 9.61
N ALA A 157 0.56 -11.34 9.32
CA ALA A 157 1.62 -11.55 10.31
C ALA A 157 2.25 -10.25 10.85
N VAL A 158 2.10 -9.12 10.16
CA VAL A 158 2.67 -7.81 10.56
C VAL A 158 1.59 -6.76 10.86
N THR A 159 0.33 -7.16 10.95
CA THR A 159 -0.81 -6.27 11.21
C THR A 159 -1.56 -6.75 12.45
N ASP A 160 -1.63 -5.90 13.47
CA ASP A 160 -2.29 -6.23 14.74
C ASP A 160 -3.82 -6.19 14.63
N ALA A 161 -4.37 -5.30 13.77
CA ALA A 161 -5.81 -5.21 13.55
C ALA A 161 -6.17 -4.70 12.16
N PHE A 162 -7.20 -5.30 11.56
CA PHE A 162 -7.84 -4.78 10.34
C PHE A 162 -9.17 -4.12 10.67
N ILE A 163 -9.41 -2.95 10.05
CA ILE A 163 -10.68 -2.25 10.10
C ILE A 163 -11.36 -2.44 8.75
N CYS A 164 -12.51 -3.13 8.75
CA CYS A 164 -13.34 -3.30 7.57
C CYS A 164 -14.51 -2.31 7.65
N PRO A 165 -14.58 -1.28 6.77
CA PRO A 165 -15.63 -0.25 6.85
C PRO A 165 -17.04 -0.77 6.60
N SER A 166 -17.18 -1.95 6.03
CA SER A 166 -18.46 -2.59 5.77
C SER A 166 -18.40 -4.11 6.00
N ARG A 167 -19.58 -4.74 6.15
CA ARG A 167 -19.70 -6.21 6.23
C ARG A 167 -19.34 -6.92 4.91
N PHE A 168 -19.19 -6.19 3.83
CA PHE A 168 -18.76 -6.71 2.52
C PHE A 168 -17.25 -6.95 2.43
N MET A 169 -16.45 -6.35 3.30
CA MET A 169 -15.00 -6.47 3.36
C MET A 169 -14.57 -7.43 4.47
#